data_7d21e0e6dcf9e2fe83c7031935a876b4
#
_entry.id   7d21e0e6dcf9e2fe83c7031935a876b4
#
_cell.length_a   1.000
_cell.length_b   1.000
_cell.length_c   1.000
_cell.angle_alpha   90.00
_cell.angle_beta   90.00
_cell.angle_gamma   90.00
#
_symmetry.space_group_name_H-M   'P 1'
#
loop_
_entity.id
_entity.type
_entity.pdbx_description
1 polymer ?
#
loop_
_entity_poly.entity_id
_entity_poly.type
_entity_poly.pdbx_seq_one_letter_code
_entity_poly.pdbx_strand_id
1 'polypeptide(L)'
;MNTIVKDTLTSILATIVFALVLCGLYPLVVWGAGQLLFPHQANGSLIESADRKIIGSSWLGQPFASDKYFIPRPSAAGTGYDAANSSGSNLGPTSKKLINGTTKTTAVMARDGGAITPGPDVVDYDGIKLRIIGYCDQNGLAYQLLQEGKEVDPKTYKTAKGDWDQVKLITAFNDDNQPLTVKSSVPIPGDAVTSSASGLDPHISVKNAMLQLPRVAKTRSLTEGKVRDLVRENTDGPSLGFLGDAGVNVLKLNLALDKLAAK
;
A
#
# COMPACT_ATOMS: atom_id res chain seq x y z
N MET A 1 1.72 58.81 20.03
CA MET A 1 1.70 57.69 19.07
C MET A 1 0.33 57.04 19.18
N ASN A 2 -0.41 56.96 18.09
CA ASN A 2 -1.77 56.41 18.08
C ASN A 2 -1.77 54.98 18.63
N THR A 3 -2.79 54.63 19.43
CA THR A 3 -2.96 53.27 19.99
C THR A 3 -2.79 52.19 18.94
N ILE A 4 -3.35 52.38 17.78
CA ILE A 4 -3.23 51.48 16.62
C ILE A 4 -1.78 51.24 16.21
N VAL A 5 -0.91 52.26 16.19
CA VAL A 5 0.51 52.11 15.85
C VAL A 5 1.26 51.30 16.91
N LYS A 6 0.95 51.55 18.18
CA LYS A 6 1.54 50.78 19.30
C LYS A 6 1.14 49.30 19.24
N ASP A 7 -0.16 49.06 19.06
CA ASP A 7 -0.71 47.68 18.98
C ASP A 7 -0.14 46.93 17.78
N THR A 8 -0.02 47.61 16.63
CA THR A 8 0.60 47.03 15.43
C THR A 8 2.07 46.68 15.68
N LEU A 9 2.85 47.57 16.25
CA LEU A 9 4.27 47.31 16.57
C LEU A 9 4.41 46.16 17.56
N THR A 10 3.57 46.15 18.61
CA THR A 10 3.56 45.06 19.61
C THR A 10 3.22 43.71 18.97
N SER A 11 2.22 43.71 18.09
CA SER A 11 1.81 42.46 17.34
C SER A 11 2.92 41.96 16.41
N ILE A 12 3.59 42.87 15.70
CA ILE A 12 4.74 42.52 14.84
C ILE A 12 5.89 41.95 15.72
N LEU A 13 6.23 42.61 16.79
CA LEU A 13 7.29 42.16 17.69
C LEU A 13 6.96 40.77 18.29
N ALA A 14 5.73 40.61 18.78
CA ALA A 14 5.26 39.34 19.33
C ALA A 14 5.34 38.21 18.26
N THR A 15 4.90 38.50 17.02
CA THR A 15 4.99 37.55 15.91
C THR A 15 6.43 37.15 15.61
N ILE A 16 7.36 38.10 15.58
CA ILE A 16 8.79 37.84 15.39
C ILE A 16 9.37 36.99 16.53
N VAL A 17 9.06 37.35 17.77
CA VAL A 17 9.54 36.60 18.95
C VAL A 17 9.00 35.16 18.91
N PHE A 18 7.70 34.96 18.63
CA PHE A 18 7.15 33.63 18.53
C PHE A 18 7.73 32.85 17.32
N ALA A 19 7.97 33.50 16.19
CA ALA A 19 8.61 32.87 15.05
C ALA A 19 10.04 32.39 15.40
N LEU A 20 10.83 33.21 16.08
CA LEU A 20 12.18 32.83 16.51
C LEU A 20 12.18 31.70 17.54
N VAL A 21 11.24 31.70 18.49
CA VAL A 21 11.15 30.66 19.52
C VAL A 21 10.57 29.38 18.95
N LEU A 22 9.42 29.44 18.26
CA LEU A 22 8.69 28.25 17.81
C LEU A 22 9.21 27.65 16.50
N CYS A 23 9.71 28.48 15.57
CA CYS A 23 10.22 28.00 14.29
C CYS A 23 11.77 27.92 14.25
N GLY A 24 12.48 28.52 15.21
CA GLY A 24 13.93 28.49 15.30
C GLY A 24 14.40 27.64 16.48
N LEU A 25 14.32 28.20 17.69
CA LEU A 25 14.90 27.59 18.89
C LEU A 25 14.31 26.21 19.21
N TYR A 26 12.97 26.10 19.25
CA TYR A 26 12.31 24.83 19.59
C TYR A 26 12.68 23.67 18.65
N PRO A 27 12.59 23.79 17.30
CA PRO A 27 13.03 22.73 16.41
C PRO A 27 14.50 22.34 16.55
N LEU A 28 15.39 23.31 16.80
CA LEU A 28 16.80 23.02 17.02
C LEU A 28 17.05 22.22 18.30
N VAL A 29 16.34 22.56 19.40
CA VAL A 29 16.43 21.81 20.66
C VAL A 29 15.89 20.38 20.47
N VAL A 30 14.74 20.22 19.81
CA VAL A 30 14.15 18.90 19.53
C VAL A 30 15.07 18.07 18.62
N TRP A 31 15.61 18.69 17.57
CA TRP A 31 16.56 18.03 16.67
C TRP A 31 17.82 17.60 17.43
N GLY A 32 18.43 18.47 18.24
CA GLY A 32 19.61 18.15 19.02
C GLY A 32 19.37 17.02 20.03
N ALA A 33 18.23 17.06 20.73
CA ALA A 33 17.82 15.99 21.63
C ALA A 33 17.60 14.67 20.88
N GLY A 34 16.94 14.71 19.72
CA GLY A 34 16.74 13.56 18.85
C GLY A 34 18.06 12.93 18.38
N GLN A 35 19.01 13.75 17.94
CA GLN A 35 20.33 13.28 17.51
C GLN A 35 21.15 12.67 18.66
N LEU A 36 21.00 13.20 19.86
CA LEU A 36 21.75 12.71 21.03
C LEU A 36 21.15 11.41 21.61
N LEU A 37 19.81 11.35 21.72
CA LEU A 37 19.13 10.24 22.41
C LEU A 37 18.72 9.13 21.44
N PHE A 38 18.39 9.46 20.18
CA PHE A 38 17.82 8.53 19.20
C PHE A 38 18.43 8.72 17.79
N PRO A 39 19.77 8.64 17.62
CA PRO A 39 20.43 8.98 16.37
C PRO A 39 19.96 8.13 15.18
N HIS A 40 19.67 6.84 15.38
CA HIS A 40 19.17 5.98 14.32
C HIS A 40 17.80 6.43 13.81
N GLN A 41 16.86 6.70 14.72
CA GLN A 41 15.50 7.15 14.37
C GLN A 41 15.51 8.57 13.79
N ALA A 42 16.30 9.47 14.38
CA ALA A 42 16.43 10.85 13.92
C ALA A 42 17.00 10.96 12.50
N ASN A 43 17.78 9.95 12.05
CA ASN A 43 18.33 9.87 10.69
C ASN A 43 17.51 8.95 9.77
N GLY A 44 16.23 8.66 10.11
CA GLY A 44 15.29 7.98 9.22
C GLY A 44 15.28 6.46 9.32
N SER A 45 15.85 5.86 10.36
CA SER A 45 15.84 4.40 10.61
C SER A 45 16.27 3.59 9.37
N LEU A 46 17.35 4.02 8.74
CA LEU A 46 17.85 3.47 7.49
C LEU A 46 18.30 2.02 7.66
N ILE A 47 18.04 1.22 6.63
CA ILE A 47 18.49 -0.17 6.51
C ILE A 47 19.62 -0.20 5.47
N GLU A 48 20.77 -0.73 5.87
CA GLU A 48 21.94 -0.85 5.04
C GLU A 48 22.22 -2.30 4.63
N SER A 49 22.75 -2.49 3.42
CA SER A 49 23.30 -3.77 2.96
C SER A 49 24.66 -4.03 3.61
N ALA A 50 25.21 -5.24 3.40
CA ALA A 50 26.55 -5.59 3.84
C ALA A 50 27.65 -4.62 3.31
N ASP A 51 27.42 -4.04 2.13
CA ASP A 51 28.31 -3.07 1.48
C ASP A 51 28.08 -1.61 1.94
N ARG A 52 27.36 -1.40 3.06
CA ARG A 52 26.98 -0.08 3.60
C ARG A 52 26.16 0.79 2.64
N LYS A 53 25.52 0.18 1.65
CA LYS A 53 24.58 0.87 0.76
C LYS A 53 23.21 0.91 1.40
N ILE A 54 22.58 2.10 1.43
CA ILE A 54 21.21 2.26 1.90
C ILE A 54 20.27 1.54 0.94
N ILE A 55 19.47 0.60 1.45
CA ILE A 55 18.49 -0.19 0.71
C ILE A 55 17.05 0.16 1.04
N GLY A 56 16.84 0.93 2.10
CA GLY A 56 15.51 1.41 2.50
C GLY A 56 15.47 1.97 3.90
N SER A 57 14.27 2.16 4.41
CA SER A 57 14.01 2.52 5.80
C SER A 57 13.05 1.52 6.43
N SER A 58 13.18 1.25 7.72
CA SER A 58 12.25 0.39 8.44
C SER A 58 10.83 0.95 8.55
N TRP A 59 10.65 2.25 8.26
CA TRP A 59 9.37 2.95 8.32
C TRP A 59 8.71 3.19 6.97
N LEU A 60 9.39 2.86 5.87
CA LEU A 60 8.87 3.04 4.52
C LEU A 60 8.76 1.70 3.81
N GLY A 61 7.56 1.37 3.35
CA GLY A 61 7.32 0.24 2.49
C GLY A 61 7.96 0.42 1.12
N GLN A 62 8.16 -0.70 0.43
CA GLN A 62 8.71 -0.76 -0.92
C GLN A 62 7.91 -1.73 -1.76
N PRO A 63 7.78 -1.55 -3.09
CA PRO A 63 7.07 -2.48 -3.94
C PRO A 63 7.86 -3.78 -4.10
N PHE A 64 7.17 -4.90 -3.94
CA PHE A 64 7.64 -6.24 -4.25
C PHE A 64 6.61 -6.91 -5.14
N ALA A 65 7.01 -7.42 -6.29
CA ALA A 65 6.11 -8.04 -7.28
C ALA A 65 6.40 -9.52 -7.56
N SER A 66 7.58 -10.02 -7.19
CA SER A 66 7.96 -11.41 -7.47
C SER A 66 7.37 -12.38 -6.43
N ASP A 67 6.92 -13.55 -6.88
CA ASP A 67 6.32 -14.60 -6.05
C ASP A 67 7.25 -15.14 -4.94
N LYS A 68 8.55 -14.92 -5.06
CA LYS A 68 9.52 -15.28 -4.02
C LYS A 68 9.51 -14.35 -2.80
N TYR A 69 8.76 -13.26 -2.85
CA TYR A 69 8.67 -12.26 -1.78
C TYR A 69 7.28 -12.16 -1.18
N PHE A 70 7.22 -11.71 0.07
CA PHE A 70 5.98 -11.20 0.63
C PHE A 70 5.63 -9.88 -0.05
N ILE A 71 4.38 -9.78 -0.48
CA ILE A 71 3.84 -8.60 -1.14
C ILE A 71 3.26 -7.66 -0.08
N PRO A 72 3.61 -6.37 -0.11
CA PRO A 72 3.07 -5.39 0.82
C PRO A 72 1.62 -5.02 0.50
N ARG A 73 1.06 -4.05 1.22
CA ARG A 73 -0.27 -3.47 0.95
C ARG A 73 -0.30 -2.81 -0.41
N PRO A 74 -1.47 -2.71 -1.07
CA PRO A 74 -1.62 -1.81 -2.20
C PRO A 74 -1.23 -0.38 -1.83
N SER A 75 -0.56 0.35 -2.73
CA SER A 75 -0.13 1.72 -2.49
C SER A 75 -0.84 2.69 -3.44
N ALA A 76 -1.25 3.84 -2.90
CA ALA A 76 -1.78 4.97 -3.66
C ALA A 76 -0.79 6.17 -3.69
N ALA A 77 0.44 5.99 -3.20
CA ALA A 77 1.49 7.00 -3.20
C ALA A 77 2.14 7.08 -4.59
N GLY A 78 1.86 8.14 -5.34
CA GLY A 78 2.35 8.35 -6.69
C GLY A 78 2.08 7.16 -7.62
N THR A 79 3.11 6.59 -8.22
CA THR A 79 3.05 5.38 -9.04
C THR A 79 3.10 4.07 -8.24
N GLY A 80 3.00 4.15 -6.94
CA GLY A 80 3.13 3.08 -5.96
C GLY A 80 4.41 3.21 -5.13
N TYR A 81 4.26 3.37 -3.82
CA TYR A 81 5.38 3.52 -2.86
C TYR A 81 6.34 4.69 -3.15
N ASP A 82 5.83 5.75 -3.78
CA ASP A 82 6.59 6.97 -4.00
C ASP A 82 6.63 7.81 -2.72
N ALA A 83 7.78 7.83 -2.04
CA ALA A 83 7.96 8.54 -0.77
C ALA A 83 7.85 10.07 -0.90
N ALA A 84 8.04 10.63 -2.10
CA ALA A 84 7.87 12.06 -2.36
C ALA A 84 6.39 12.44 -2.54
N ASN A 85 5.52 11.48 -2.87
CA ASN A 85 4.09 11.67 -3.13
C ASN A 85 3.23 10.77 -2.23
N SER A 86 3.49 10.81 -0.90
CA SER A 86 2.71 10.06 0.09
C SER A 86 1.22 10.40 -0.01
N SER A 87 0.38 9.39 -0.23
CA SER A 87 -1.07 9.55 -0.38
C SER A 87 -1.80 8.23 -0.12
N GLY A 88 -3.03 8.34 0.40
CA GLY A 88 -4.00 7.25 0.46
C GLY A 88 -5.00 7.34 -0.70
N SER A 89 -5.85 6.33 -0.83
CA SER A 89 -6.92 6.33 -1.84
C SER A 89 -8.00 7.39 -1.59
N ASN A 90 -8.10 7.90 -0.34
CA ASN A 90 -9.13 8.85 0.10
C ASN A 90 -10.57 8.40 -0.17
N LEU A 91 -10.79 7.06 -0.26
CA LEU A 91 -12.09 6.45 -0.52
C LEU A 91 -12.62 5.80 0.76
N GLY A 92 -13.87 6.13 1.11
CA GLY A 92 -14.54 5.53 2.25
C GLY A 92 -15.01 4.09 1.99
N PRO A 93 -15.30 3.30 3.05
CA PRO A 93 -15.64 1.88 2.94
C PRO A 93 -16.94 1.61 2.16
N THR A 94 -17.81 2.60 2.00
CA THR A 94 -19.06 2.51 1.23
C THR A 94 -18.92 2.99 -0.22
N SER A 95 -17.72 3.44 -0.63
CA SER A 95 -17.48 3.93 -1.98
C SER A 95 -17.59 2.80 -3.01
N LYS A 96 -18.49 2.92 -4.00
CA LYS A 96 -18.57 1.99 -5.14
C LYS A 96 -17.21 1.92 -5.87
N LYS A 97 -16.51 3.04 -6.02
CA LYS A 97 -15.17 3.09 -6.62
C LYS A 97 -14.17 2.24 -5.86
N LEU A 98 -14.15 2.32 -4.51
CA LEU A 98 -13.27 1.48 -3.69
C LEU A 98 -13.61 0.00 -3.82
N ILE A 99 -14.89 -0.35 -3.80
CA ILE A 99 -15.34 -1.74 -3.77
C ILE A 99 -15.23 -2.40 -5.14
N ASN A 100 -15.79 -1.77 -6.16
CA ASN A 100 -15.98 -2.35 -7.50
C ASN A 100 -14.88 -1.95 -8.49
N GLY A 101 -14.17 -0.85 -8.24
CA GLY A 101 -13.31 -0.23 -9.24
C GLY A 101 -14.07 0.67 -10.20
N THR A 102 -13.32 1.37 -11.07
CA THR A 102 -13.86 2.22 -12.13
C THR A 102 -13.02 2.09 -13.39
N THR A 103 -13.68 2.29 -14.52
CA THR A 103 -13.05 2.43 -15.84
C THR A 103 -13.16 3.87 -16.33
N LYS A 104 -12.32 4.24 -17.27
CA LYS A 104 -12.40 5.51 -18.01
C LYS A 104 -12.15 5.26 -19.48
N THR A 105 -12.89 5.97 -20.33
CA THR A 105 -12.65 5.97 -21.78
C THR A 105 -11.42 6.80 -22.09
N THR A 106 -10.48 6.24 -22.83
CA THR A 106 -9.30 6.99 -23.28
C THR A 106 -9.67 7.95 -24.41
N ALA A 107 -8.91 9.02 -24.56
CA ALA A 107 -9.02 9.93 -25.68
C ALA A 107 -7.94 9.59 -26.73
N VAL A 108 -8.34 9.37 -27.97
CA VAL A 108 -7.41 9.12 -29.08
C VAL A 108 -7.37 10.37 -29.96
N MET A 109 -6.19 11.02 -30.02
CA MET A 109 -5.96 12.11 -30.97
C MET A 109 -5.76 11.52 -32.38
N ALA A 110 -6.43 12.09 -33.38
CA ALA A 110 -6.14 11.78 -34.78
C ALA A 110 -4.67 12.12 -35.13
N ARG A 111 -4.04 11.29 -35.95
CA ARG A 111 -2.61 11.45 -36.36
C ARG A 111 -2.31 12.81 -37.03
N ASP A 112 -3.31 13.45 -37.59
CA ASP A 112 -3.25 14.73 -38.29
C ASP A 112 -3.58 15.95 -37.41
N GLY A 113 -3.71 15.74 -36.09
CA GLY A 113 -4.11 16.80 -35.17
C GLY A 113 -5.60 17.15 -35.22
N GLY A 114 -6.42 16.31 -35.80
CA GLY A 114 -7.88 16.47 -35.92
C GLY A 114 -8.63 16.15 -34.62
N ALA A 115 -9.93 15.84 -34.75
CA ALA A 115 -10.83 15.65 -33.63
C ALA A 115 -10.37 14.51 -32.69
N ILE A 116 -10.51 14.74 -31.37
CA ILE A 116 -10.33 13.71 -30.35
C ILE A 116 -11.51 12.74 -30.43
N THR A 117 -11.23 11.45 -30.64
CA THR A 117 -12.25 10.40 -30.64
C THR A 117 -12.17 9.55 -29.37
N PRO A 118 -13.31 8.97 -28.88
CA PRO A 118 -13.27 8.02 -27.78
C PRO A 118 -12.42 6.80 -28.17
N GLY A 119 -11.45 6.48 -27.33
CA GLY A 119 -10.65 5.27 -27.44
C GLY A 119 -11.21 4.13 -26.57
N PRO A 120 -10.48 3.03 -26.41
CA PRO A 120 -10.92 1.92 -25.58
C PRO A 120 -10.98 2.32 -24.11
N ASP A 121 -11.89 1.67 -23.36
CA ASP A 121 -11.94 1.80 -21.92
C ASP A 121 -10.72 1.14 -21.28
N VAL A 122 -10.19 1.79 -20.26
CA VAL A 122 -9.09 1.28 -19.44
C VAL A 122 -9.48 1.35 -17.96
N VAL A 123 -8.80 0.56 -17.14
CA VAL A 123 -8.98 0.63 -15.68
C VAL A 123 -8.48 2.00 -15.17
N ASP A 124 -9.35 2.72 -14.46
CA ASP A 124 -9.01 3.95 -13.74
C ASP A 124 -8.67 3.67 -12.28
N TYR A 125 -9.42 2.75 -11.67
CA TYR A 125 -9.17 2.27 -10.31
C TYR A 125 -9.62 0.80 -10.21
N ASP A 126 -8.73 -0.08 -9.73
CA ASP A 126 -8.92 -1.53 -9.77
C ASP A 126 -9.92 -2.08 -8.72
N GLY A 127 -10.20 -1.36 -7.64
CA GLY A 127 -11.18 -1.76 -6.64
C GLY A 127 -10.83 -3.03 -5.83
N ILE A 128 -11.53 -3.20 -4.70
CA ILE A 128 -11.29 -4.34 -3.79
C ILE A 128 -11.62 -5.68 -4.45
N LYS A 129 -12.72 -5.77 -5.20
CA LYS A 129 -13.15 -7.04 -5.82
C LYS A 129 -12.11 -7.58 -6.81
N LEU A 130 -11.54 -6.71 -7.65
CA LEU A 130 -10.49 -7.10 -8.58
C LEU A 130 -9.20 -7.49 -7.85
N ARG A 131 -8.84 -6.76 -6.79
CA ARG A 131 -7.69 -7.07 -5.94
C ARG A 131 -7.83 -8.39 -5.20
N ILE A 132 -9.05 -8.78 -4.77
CA ILE A 132 -9.31 -10.10 -4.19
C ILE A 132 -9.00 -11.20 -5.19
N ILE A 133 -9.44 -11.06 -6.46
CA ILE A 133 -9.15 -12.03 -7.52
C ILE A 133 -7.63 -12.18 -7.69
N GLY A 134 -6.91 -11.07 -7.89
CA GLY A 134 -5.46 -11.09 -8.07
C GLY A 134 -4.71 -11.66 -6.86
N TYR A 135 -5.13 -11.32 -5.64
CA TYR A 135 -4.55 -11.85 -4.42
C TYR A 135 -4.77 -13.36 -4.28
N CYS A 136 -5.98 -13.85 -4.58
CA CYS A 136 -6.30 -15.28 -4.55
C CYS A 136 -5.49 -16.05 -5.59
N ASP A 137 -5.46 -15.58 -6.85
CA ASP A 137 -4.68 -16.20 -7.92
C ASP A 137 -3.20 -16.30 -7.55
N GLN A 138 -2.63 -15.21 -7.06
CA GLN A 138 -1.22 -15.16 -6.67
C GLN A 138 -0.87 -16.12 -5.54
N ASN A 139 -1.78 -16.27 -4.55
CA ASN A 139 -1.53 -17.09 -3.37
C ASN A 139 -2.13 -18.50 -3.45
N GLY A 140 -2.71 -18.88 -4.59
CA GLY A 140 -3.34 -20.20 -4.78
C GLY A 140 -4.57 -20.43 -3.90
N LEU A 141 -5.31 -19.37 -3.60
CA LEU A 141 -6.52 -19.43 -2.78
C LEU A 141 -7.74 -19.61 -3.68
N ALA A 142 -8.64 -20.51 -3.31
CA ALA A 142 -9.87 -20.72 -4.05
C ALA A 142 -10.85 -19.57 -3.84
N TYR A 143 -11.58 -19.21 -4.89
CA TYR A 143 -12.67 -18.24 -4.87
C TYR A 143 -13.69 -18.55 -5.95
N GLN A 144 -14.87 -17.94 -5.86
CA GLN A 144 -15.97 -18.06 -6.81
C GLN A 144 -16.40 -16.68 -7.29
N LEU A 145 -16.76 -16.59 -8.57
CA LEU A 145 -17.49 -15.46 -9.12
C LEU A 145 -18.97 -15.79 -9.07
N LEU A 146 -19.76 -14.91 -8.46
CA LEU A 146 -21.20 -15.14 -8.27
C LEU A 146 -21.99 -13.99 -8.90
N GLN A 147 -23.04 -14.35 -9.65
CA GLN A 147 -24.04 -13.43 -10.16
C GLN A 147 -25.43 -13.95 -9.75
N GLU A 148 -26.23 -13.14 -9.11
CA GLU A 148 -27.51 -13.55 -8.49
C GLU A 148 -27.38 -14.79 -7.58
N GLY A 149 -26.25 -14.93 -6.88
CA GLY A 149 -25.97 -16.08 -6.01
C GLY A 149 -25.57 -17.38 -6.72
N LYS A 150 -25.54 -17.39 -8.06
CA LYS A 150 -25.12 -18.53 -8.88
C LYS A 150 -23.66 -18.34 -9.30
N GLU A 151 -22.91 -19.46 -9.35
CA GLU A 151 -21.54 -19.45 -9.82
C GLU A 151 -21.48 -19.20 -11.34
N VAL A 152 -20.59 -18.30 -11.73
CA VAL A 152 -20.34 -17.95 -13.14
C VAL A 152 -18.99 -18.50 -13.55
N ASP A 153 -18.91 -19.05 -14.78
CA ASP A 153 -17.64 -19.54 -15.32
C ASP A 153 -16.64 -18.37 -15.44
N PRO A 154 -15.49 -18.43 -14.75
CA PRO A 154 -14.44 -17.41 -14.82
C PRO A 154 -13.94 -17.13 -16.24
N LYS A 155 -14.04 -18.10 -17.15
CA LYS A 155 -13.63 -17.95 -18.57
C LYS A 155 -14.39 -16.83 -19.27
N THR A 156 -15.63 -16.55 -18.84
CA THR A 156 -16.45 -15.44 -19.36
C THR A 156 -15.74 -14.09 -19.24
N TYR A 157 -14.89 -13.93 -18.24
CA TYR A 157 -14.19 -12.69 -17.92
C TYR A 157 -12.70 -12.74 -18.24
N LYS A 158 -12.27 -13.69 -19.11
CA LYS A 158 -10.88 -13.79 -19.57
C LYS A 158 -10.74 -13.35 -21.02
N THR A 159 -9.58 -12.80 -21.34
CA THR A 159 -9.17 -12.50 -22.71
C THR A 159 -8.86 -13.79 -23.48
N ALA A 160 -8.71 -13.71 -24.80
CA ALA A 160 -8.28 -14.83 -25.62
C ALA A 160 -6.91 -15.42 -25.22
N LYS A 161 -6.07 -14.64 -24.52
CA LYS A 161 -4.77 -15.07 -23.98
C LYS A 161 -4.86 -15.76 -22.62
N GLY A 162 -6.05 -15.78 -22.01
CA GLY A 162 -6.29 -16.38 -20.71
C GLY A 162 -6.11 -15.43 -19.52
N ASP A 163 -5.69 -14.18 -19.76
CA ASP A 163 -5.58 -13.14 -18.73
C ASP A 163 -6.96 -12.61 -18.34
N TRP A 164 -7.08 -12.02 -17.16
CA TRP A 164 -8.31 -11.35 -16.75
C TRP A 164 -8.60 -10.11 -17.61
N ASP A 165 -9.80 -10.03 -18.16
CA ASP A 165 -10.34 -8.81 -18.74
C ASP A 165 -10.85 -7.91 -17.60
N GLN A 166 -9.94 -7.07 -17.09
CA GLN A 166 -10.21 -6.23 -15.93
C GLN A 166 -11.32 -5.21 -16.19
N VAL A 167 -11.40 -4.67 -17.41
CA VAL A 167 -12.47 -3.74 -17.81
C VAL A 167 -13.82 -4.42 -17.76
N LYS A 168 -13.92 -5.62 -18.34
CA LYS A 168 -15.15 -6.42 -18.33
C LYS A 168 -15.57 -6.81 -16.90
N LEU A 169 -14.60 -7.19 -16.04
CA LEU A 169 -14.86 -7.49 -14.64
C LEU A 169 -15.41 -6.26 -13.90
N ILE A 170 -14.75 -5.10 -14.02
CA ILE A 170 -15.18 -3.86 -13.35
C ILE A 170 -16.56 -3.44 -13.85
N THR A 171 -16.83 -3.56 -15.14
CA THR A 171 -18.16 -3.29 -15.71
C THR A 171 -19.22 -4.21 -15.09
N ALA A 172 -18.94 -5.52 -14.99
CA ALA A 172 -19.86 -6.47 -14.37
C ALA A 172 -20.04 -6.24 -12.84
N PHE A 173 -18.99 -5.80 -12.13
CA PHE A 173 -19.11 -5.41 -10.72
C PHE A 173 -20.01 -4.20 -10.50
N ASN A 174 -20.10 -3.31 -11.48
CA ASN A 174 -20.90 -2.09 -11.45
C ASN A 174 -22.27 -2.22 -12.15
N ASP A 175 -22.64 -3.42 -12.60
CA ASP A 175 -23.97 -3.66 -13.14
C ASP A 175 -25.02 -3.49 -12.01
N ASP A 176 -25.93 -2.52 -12.17
CA ASP A 176 -26.93 -2.20 -11.14
C ASP A 176 -28.05 -3.28 -11.08
N ASN A 177 -28.25 -4.06 -12.12
CA ASN A 177 -29.29 -5.10 -12.16
C ASN A 177 -28.78 -6.44 -11.65
N GLN A 178 -27.62 -6.86 -12.12
CA GLN A 178 -27.04 -8.19 -11.85
C GLN A 178 -25.55 -8.06 -11.48
N PRO A 179 -25.21 -7.43 -10.36
CA PRO A 179 -23.82 -7.18 -10.02
C PRO A 179 -23.06 -8.49 -9.79
N LEU A 180 -21.90 -8.60 -10.45
CA LEU A 180 -20.96 -9.66 -10.18
C LEU A 180 -20.36 -9.48 -8.79
N THR A 181 -20.19 -10.57 -8.05
CA THR A 181 -19.54 -10.59 -6.74
C THR A 181 -18.41 -11.62 -6.71
N VAL A 182 -17.45 -11.41 -5.80
CA VAL A 182 -16.33 -12.32 -5.55
C VAL A 182 -16.45 -12.87 -4.14
N LYS A 183 -16.38 -14.18 -3.99
CA LYS A 183 -16.38 -14.86 -2.70
C LYS A 183 -15.14 -15.73 -2.59
N SER A 184 -14.20 -15.38 -1.74
CA SER A 184 -13.03 -16.19 -1.44
C SER A 184 -13.35 -17.32 -0.46
N SER A 185 -12.63 -18.44 -0.56
CA SER A 185 -12.76 -19.59 0.36
C SER A 185 -12.32 -19.28 1.78
N VAL A 186 -11.44 -18.28 1.96
CA VAL A 186 -10.96 -17.79 3.24
C VAL A 186 -11.16 -16.28 3.35
N PRO A 187 -11.36 -15.73 4.56
CA PRO A 187 -11.46 -14.27 4.74
C PRO A 187 -10.15 -13.59 4.36
N ILE A 188 -10.19 -12.72 3.34
CA ILE A 188 -9.04 -11.92 2.91
C ILE A 188 -8.90 -10.71 3.84
N PRO A 189 -7.72 -10.50 4.47
CA PRO A 189 -7.48 -9.35 5.32
C PRO A 189 -7.59 -8.03 4.53
N GLY A 190 -8.14 -6.99 5.18
CA GLY A 190 -8.32 -5.69 4.53
C GLY A 190 -7.03 -5.08 4.00
N ASP A 191 -5.93 -5.26 4.73
CA ASP A 191 -4.60 -4.78 4.32
C ASP A 191 -4.01 -5.50 3.10
N ALA A 192 -4.55 -6.66 2.72
CA ALA A 192 -4.17 -7.33 1.47
C ALA A 192 -4.74 -6.65 0.22
N VAL A 193 -5.85 -5.89 0.36
CA VAL A 193 -6.63 -5.36 -0.79
C VAL A 193 -6.93 -3.87 -0.69
N THR A 194 -6.57 -3.21 0.42
CA THR A 194 -6.75 -1.77 0.61
C THR A 194 -5.42 -1.05 0.85
N SER A 195 -5.31 0.15 0.30
CA SER A 195 -4.15 1.02 0.53
C SER A 195 -4.10 1.50 1.98
N SER A 196 -2.88 1.78 2.48
CA SER A 196 -2.71 2.53 3.73
C SER A 196 -3.03 4.01 3.52
N ALA A 197 -3.22 4.76 4.60
CA ALA A 197 -3.46 6.20 4.54
C ALA A 197 -2.28 6.98 3.93
N SER A 198 -1.05 6.54 4.19
CA SER A 198 0.17 7.12 3.63
C SER A 198 0.53 6.56 2.25
N GLY A 199 0.03 5.37 1.90
CA GLY A 199 0.53 4.59 0.76
C GLY A 199 1.96 4.04 0.93
N LEU A 200 2.57 4.22 2.11
CA LEU A 200 3.98 3.89 2.38
C LEU A 200 4.15 2.95 3.59
N ASP A 201 3.06 2.40 4.13
CA ASP A 201 3.08 1.51 5.28
C ASP A 201 3.96 0.26 4.99
N PRO A 202 5.03 0.01 5.77
CA PRO A 202 5.89 -1.15 5.58
C PRO A 202 5.30 -2.45 6.12
N HIS A 203 4.17 -2.38 6.84
CA HIS A 203 3.61 -3.52 7.54
C HIS A 203 2.40 -4.13 6.84
N ILE A 204 2.28 -5.44 6.99
CA ILE A 204 1.07 -6.21 6.71
C ILE A 204 0.63 -6.92 7.97
N SER A 205 -0.66 -7.27 8.07
CA SER A 205 -1.16 -8.06 9.20
C SER A 205 -0.51 -9.46 9.21
N VAL A 206 -0.39 -10.05 10.41
CA VAL A 206 0.09 -11.43 10.56
C VAL A 206 -0.80 -12.39 9.74
N LYS A 207 -2.13 -12.15 9.68
CA LYS A 207 -3.05 -12.94 8.86
C LYS A 207 -2.70 -12.88 7.37
N ASN A 208 -2.39 -11.69 6.85
CA ASN A 208 -1.97 -11.50 5.47
C ASN A 208 -0.66 -12.24 5.19
N ALA A 209 0.33 -12.11 6.06
CA ALA A 209 1.60 -12.84 5.94
C ALA A 209 1.39 -14.36 5.92
N MET A 210 0.52 -14.89 6.80
CA MET A 210 0.23 -16.33 6.84
C MET A 210 -0.46 -16.86 5.58
N LEU A 211 -1.30 -16.07 4.91
CA LEU A 211 -1.90 -16.45 3.62
C LEU A 211 -0.88 -16.47 2.48
N GLN A 212 0.13 -15.61 2.52
CA GLN A 212 1.20 -15.56 1.52
C GLN A 212 2.29 -16.62 1.75
N LEU A 213 2.44 -17.10 2.99
CA LEU A 213 3.53 -17.98 3.43
C LEU A 213 3.68 -19.24 2.57
N PRO A 214 2.62 -20.02 2.21
CA PRO A 214 2.79 -21.25 1.41
C PRO A 214 3.40 -20.95 0.03
N ARG A 215 2.98 -19.87 -0.63
CA ARG A 215 3.53 -19.42 -1.92
C ARG A 215 5.02 -19.13 -1.82
N VAL A 216 5.41 -18.32 -0.82
CA VAL A 216 6.81 -17.92 -0.62
C VAL A 216 7.68 -19.12 -0.27
N ALA A 217 7.21 -20.00 0.63
CA ALA A 217 7.92 -21.22 1.03
C ALA A 217 8.17 -22.12 -0.20
N LYS A 218 7.12 -22.39 -0.99
CA LYS A 218 7.20 -23.18 -2.22
C LYS A 218 8.17 -22.58 -3.23
N THR A 219 8.05 -21.30 -3.52
CA THR A 219 8.87 -20.62 -4.55
C THR A 219 10.36 -20.56 -4.17
N ARG A 220 10.65 -20.49 -2.87
CA ARG A 220 12.03 -20.48 -2.35
C ARG A 220 12.56 -21.86 -1.97
N SER A 221 11.79 -22.92 -2.16
CA SER A 221 12.14 -24.27 -1.74
C SER A 221 12.50 -24.37 -0.24
N LEU A 222 11.79 -23.61 0.59
CA LEU A 222 11.92 -23.59 2.05
C LEU A 222 10.75 -24.33 2.70
N THR A 223 10.96 -24.84 3.92
CA THR A 223 9.85 -25.37 4.73
C THR A 223 8.98 -24.21 5.24
N GLU A 224 7.67 -24.43 5.33
CA GLU A 224 6.75 -23.44 5.89
C GLU A 224 7.11 -23.06 7.34
N GLY A 225 7.62 -24.02 8.12
CA GLY A 225 8.09 -23.77 9.49
C GLY A 225 9.18 -22.71 9.54
N LYS A 226 10.18 -22.81 8.68
CA LYS A 226 11.29 -21.84 8.60
C LYS A 226 10.81 -20.45 8.17
N VAL A 227 9.90 -20.39 7.20
CA VAL A 227 9.31 -19.09 6.76
C VAL A 227 8.44 -18.49 7.86
N ARG A 228 7.70 -19.33 8.61
CA ARG A 228 6.88 -18.90 9.75
C ARG A 228 7.72 -18.29 10.88
N ASP A 229 8.87 -18.89 11.18
CA ASP A 229 9.81 -18.36 12.17
C ASP A 229 10.33 -16.98 11.75
N LEU A 230 10.67 -16.79 10.46
CA LEU A 230 11.06 -15.48 9.94
C LEU A 230 9.93 -14.45 10.01
N VAL A 231 8.68 -14.86 9.73
CA VAL A 231 7.53 -13.96 9.90
C VAL A 231 7.44 -13.49 11.35
N ARG A 232 7.56 -14.41 12.31
CA ARG A 232 7.52 -14.08 13.74
C ARG A 232 8.66 -13.16 14.16
N GLU A 233 9.88 -13.39 13.70
CA GLU A 233 11.07 -12.58 14.00
C GLU A 233 10.98 -11.14 13.43
N ASN A 234 10.22 -10.96 12.34
CA ASN A 234 10.02 -9.66 11.68
C ASN A 234 8.63 -9.09 11.95
N THR A 235 7.97 -9.52 13.03
CA THR A 235 6.70 -8.98 13.50
C THR A 235 6.95 -8.00 14.62
N ASP A 236 6.60 -6.74 14.38
CA ASP A 236 6.59 -5.70 15.40
C ASP A 236 5.29 -5.84 16.23
N GLY A 237 5.41 -5.97 17.56
CA GLY A 237 4.27 -6.07 18.47
C GLY A 237 3.58 -4.73 18.70
N PRO A 238 2.44 -4.72 19.42
CA PRO A 238 1.77 -3.49 19.82
C PRO A 238 2.71 -2.58 20.61
N SER A 239 2.66 -1.26 20.35
CA SER A 239 3.43 -0.27 21.10
C SER A 239 3.04 -0.33 22.58
N LEU A 240 4.02 -0.28 23.48
CA LEU A 240 3.84 -0.42 24.94
C LEU A 240 3.15 -1.75 25.35
N GLY A 241 3.05 -2.73 24.44
CA GLY A 241 2.43 -4.03 24.69
C GLY A 241 0.90 -4.07 24.50
N PHE A 242 0.22 -2.93 24.31
CA PHE A 242 -1.25 -2.86 24.21
C PHE A 242 -1.79 -1.84 23.19
N LEU A 243 -0.96 -0.98 22.63
CA LEU A 243 -1.40 0.03 21.66
C LEU A 243 -1.18 -0.45 20.22
N GLY A 244 -2.28 -0.66 19.49
CA GLY A 244 -2.30 -1.10 18.11
C GLY A 244 -2.23 -2.62 17.95
N ASP A 245 -2.19 -3.06 16.70
CA ASP A 245 -2.09 -4.47 16.33
C ASP A 245 -0.65 -4.84 15.94
N ALA A 246 -0.31 -6.13 16.06
CA ALA A 246 0.97 -6.65 15.58
C ALA A 246 1.05 -6.56 14.04
N GLY A 247 2.17 -6.06 13.52
CA GLY A 247 2.43 -5.90 12.10
C GLY A 247 3.73 -6.55 11.66
N VAL A 248 3.70 -7.24 10.51
CA VAL A 248 4.89 -7.86 9.90
C VAL A 248 5.56 -6.86 8.99
N ASN A 249 6.79 -6.49 9.25
CA ASN A 249 7.56 -5.59 8.40
C ASN A 249 8.05 -6.31 7.14
N VAL A 250 7.41 -6.00 6.01
CA VAL A 250 7.64 -6.72 4.73
C VAL A 250 9.07 -6.54 4.22
N LEU A 251 9.64 -5.35 4.34
CA LEU A 251 11.01 -5.09 3.88
C LEU A 251 12.03 -5.91 4.68
N LYS A 252 11.95 -5.85 6.02
CA LYS A 252 12.85 -6.63 6.90
C LYS A 252 12.70 -8.13 6.63
N LEU A 253 11.47 -8.63 6.51
CA LEU A 253 11.17 -10.04 6.24
C LEU A 253 11.76 -10.50 4.90
N ASN A 254 11.56 -9.74 3.83
CA ASN A 254 12.08 -10.07 2.50
C ASN A 254 13.63 -10.06 2.47
N LEU A 255 14.25 -9.12 3.16
CA LEU A 255 15.72 -9.11 3.34
C LEU A 255 16.23 -10.29 4.16
N ALA A 256 15.49 -10.73 5.18
CA ALA A 256 15.84 -11.92 5.96
C ALA A 256 15.75 -13.20 5.10
N LEU A 257 14.75 -13.29 4.21
CA LEU A 257 14.62 -14.37 3.23
C LEU A 257 15.80 -14.41 2.25
N ASP A 258 16.26 -13.25 1.77
CA ASP A 258 17.39 -13.19 0.83
C ASP A 258 18.72 -13.61 1.50
N LYS A 259 18.91 -13.27 2.77
CA LYS A 259 20.07 -13.71 3.55
C LYS A 259 20.13 -15.24 3.75
N LEU A 260 18.97 -15.93 3.75
CA LEU A 260 18.94 -17.40 3.80
C LEU A 260 19.34 -18.04 2.47
N ALA A 261 19.02 -17.41 1.34
CA ALA A 261 19.34 -17.94 0.02
C ALA A 261 20.82 -17.73 -0.36
N ALA A 262 21.51 -16.84 0.36
CA ALA A 262 22.95 -16.57 0.14
C ALA A 262 23.88 -17.49 0.95
N LYS A 263 23.31 -18.38 1.79
CA LYS A 263 24.03 -19.43 2.55
C LYS A 263 23.84 -20.78 1.90
#